data_0868b9b943e0a893f4c24bd72150a318
#
_entry.id   0868b9b943e0a893f4c24bd72150a318
#
_cell.length_a   1.000
_cell.length_b   1.000
_cell.length_c   1.000
_cell.angle_alpha   90.00
_cell.angle_beta   90.00
_cell.angle_gamma   90.00
#
_symmetry.space_group_name_H-M   'P 1'
#
loop_
_entity.id
_entity.type
_entity.pdbx_description
1 polymer ?
#
loop_
_entity_poly.entity_id
_entity_poly.type
_entity_poly.pdbx_seq_one_letter_code
_entity_poly.pdbx_strand_id
1 'polypeptide(L)'
;MNYKVLGKTGLMVSEIGFGGEWLERHPEDESIELMRYASEKGINIIDCWMPDPKSRDIIGKAMKGNREKWYVQGHFGSTWQNGQYVRTRDMQYVKPAFEDLLTRLQTDYIDIGMIHYVDTVEDWNSLQDSDFLKYVLDMKEKGVIHHIGMSSHDPKVSALAVKSGLIEMLLFSVNPAFDMLPSGQDLGELLEEGFHYDSGLAGINTERADLYKLCEEYNVGITVMKGFAGGRLFDEKRSPFGVALTPMQCIHYALTRPGVASILCGYDTKEQVDEAVAYENASE
;
A
#
# COMPACT_ATOMS: atom_id res chain seq x y z
N MET A 1 6.60 5.71 18.53
CA MET A 1 6.47 5.50 17.05
C MET A 1 7.68 6.07 16.33
N ASN A 2 8.36 5.23 15.57
CA ASN A 2 9.46 5.67 14.70
C ASN A 2 8.92 6.21 13.37
N TYR A 3 9.62 7.18 12.78
CA TYR A 3 9.25 7.79 11.51
C TYR A 3 10.42 7.75 10.54
N LYS A 4 10.11 7.54 9.26
CA LYS A 4 11.08 7.59 8.15
C LYS A 4 10.62 8.56 7.07
N VAL A 5 11.58 9.12 6.35
CA VAL A 5 11.28 9.91 5.16
C VAL A 5 10.86 8.97 4.03
N LEU A 6 9.70 9.21 3.41
CA LEU A 6 9.21 8.43 2.28
C LEU A 6 9.88 8.91 0.97
N GLY A 7 11.12 8.49 0.78
CA GLY A 7 11.90 8.83 -0.40
C GLY A 7 11.93 10.34 -0.71
N LYS A 8 11.90 10.68 -1.98
CA LYS A 8 11.93 12.08 -2.47
C LYS A 8 10.66 12.88 -2.22
N THR A 9 9.59 12.26 -1.69
CA THR A 9 8.39 13.00 -1.26
C THR A 9 8.68 13.94 -0.09
N GLY A 10 9.67 13.63 0.73
CA GLY A 10 9.97 14.38 1.96
C GLY A 10 8.99 14.16 3.10
N LEU A 11 7.94 13.36 2.91
CA LEU A 11 6.95 13.08 3.93
C LEU A 11 7.54 12.21 5.05
N MET A 12 7.35 12.63 6.30
CA MET A 12 7.76 11.88 7.50
C MET A 12 6.66 10.91 7.91
N VAL A 13 6.72 9.69 7.39
CA VAL A 13 5.71 8.66 7.63
C VAL A 13 6.10 7.76 8.81
N SER A 14 5.10 7.30 9.56
CA SER A 14 5.30 6.30 10.61
C SER A 14 5.74 4.96 9.98
N GLU A 15 6.68 4.25 10.62
CA GLU A 15 7.12 2.93 10.15
C GLU A 15 5.96 1.92 10.09
N ILE A 16 5.00 2.08 11.00
CA ILE A 16 3.74 1.33 11.00
C ILE A 16 2.65 2.24 10.42
N GLY A 17 2.02 1.81 9.34
CA GLY A 17 0.93 2.50 8.66
C GLY A 17 -0.40 1.75 8.80
N PHE A 18 -1.45 2.35 8.27
CA PHE A 18 -2.81 1.82 8.29
C PHE A 18 -3.23 1.35 6.90
N GLY A 19 -3.57 0.07 6.75
CA GLY A 19 -4.23 -0.47 5.56
C GLY A 19 -5.74 -0.25 5.65
N GLY A 20 -6.25 0.67 4.85
CA GLY A 20 -7.67 1.06 4.87
C GLY A 20 -8.62 0.10 4.16
N GLU A 21 -8.17 -1.13 3.88
CA GLU A 21 -8.98 -2.20 3.32
C GLU A 21 -9.85 -2.84 4.40
N TRP A 22 -11.06 -3.20 4.04
CA TRP A 22 -11.98 -3.99 4.88
C TRP A 22 -12.61 -3.27 6.09
N LEU A 23 -12.49 -1.96 6.20
CA LEU A 23 -13.15 -1.17 7.25
C LEU A 23 -14.69 -1.35 7.25
N GLU A 24 -15.28 -1.60 6.09
CA GLU A 24 -16.72 -1.84 5.93
C GLU A 24 -17.22 -3.15 6.56
N ARG A 25 -16.31 -4.08 6.93
CA ARG A 25 -16.66 -5.37 7.57
C ARG A 25 -17.06 -5.24 9.03
N HIS A 26 -16.67 -4.13 9.64
CA HIS A 26 -16.99 -3.83 11.04
C HIS A 26 -18.11 -2.79 11.15
N PRO A 27 -18.72 -2.62 12.33
CA PRO A 27 -19.59 -1.49 12.63
C PRO A 27 -18.83 -0.17 12.35
N GLU A 28 -19.54 0.81 11.79
CA GLU A 28 -18.93 2.08 11.36
C GLU A 28 -18.22 2.82 12.50
N ASP A 29 -18.88 2.90 13.66
CA ASP A 29 -18.38 3.57 14.85
C ASP A 29 -17.11 2.90 15.40
N GLU A 30 -17.06 1.57 15.42
CA GLU A 30 -15.88 0.81 15.84
C GLU A 30 -14.69 1.05 14.91
N SER A 31 -14.92 1.07 13.58
CA SER A 31 -13.88 1.34 12.60
C SER A 31 -13.35 2.77 12.69
N ILE A 32 -14.24 3.75 12.93
CA ILE A 32 -13.85 5.15 13.17
C ILE A 32 -12.99 5.27 14.43
N GLU A 33 -13.40 4.62 15.53
CA GLU A 33 -12.64 4.62 16.78
C GLU A 33 -11.29 3.93 16.64
N LEU A 34 -11.23 2.80 15.91
CA LEU A 34 -9.98 2.08 15.66
C LEU A 34 -8.97 2.94 14.90
N MET A 35 -9.43 3.64 13.86
CA MET A 35 -8.57 4.52 13.08
C MET A 35 -8.10 5.74 13.89
N ARG A 36 -8.97 6.33 14.74
CA ARG A 36 -8.59 7.40 15.65
C ARG A 36 -7.57 6.93 16.68
N TYR A 37 -7.78 5.75 17.25
CA TYR A 37 -6.84 5.12 18.16
C TYR A 37 -5.47 4.89 17.52
N ALA A 38 -5.43 4.42 16.29
CA ALA A 38 -4.17 4.27 15.53
C ALA A 38 -3.43 5.62 15.38
N SER A 39 -4.16 6.70 15.09
CA SER A 39 -3.59 8.05 15.04
C SER A 39 -3.05 8.53 16.40
N GLU A 40 -3.74 8.23 17.49
CA GLU A 40 -3.26 8.54 18.86
C GLU A 40 -1.97 7.79 19.21
N LYS A 41 -1.77 6.61 18.63
CA LYS A 41 -0.53 5.82 18.76
C LYS A 41 0.60 6.33 17.83
N GLY A 42 0.35 7.34 17.01
CA GLY A 42 1.33 7.98 16.15
C GLY A 42 1.37 7.42 14.71
N ILE A 43 0.43 6.55 14.33
CA ILE A 43 0.26 6.16 12.93
C ILE A 43 -0.27 7.35 12.14
N ASN A 44 0.42 7.72 11.05
CA ASN A 44 0.13 8.91 10.27
C ASN A 44 0.04 8.69 8.75
N ILE A 45 0.09 7.47 8.28
CA ILE A 45 -0.08 7.13 6.87
C ILE A 45 -1.15 6.04 6.69
N ILE A 46 -2.01 6.25 5.70
CA ILE A 46 -3.09 5.31 5.35
C ILE A 46 -3.15 5.06 3.85
N ASP A 47 -3.39 3.80 3.47
CA ASP A 47 -3.74 3.44 2.11
C ASP A 47 -5.27 3.36 1.93
N CYS A 48 -5.79 4.14 0.99
CA CYS A 48 -7.21 4.22 0.66
C CYS A 48 -7.45 3.73 -0.77
N TRP A 49 -7.05 2.48 -1.07
CA TRP A 49 -7.22 1.92 -2.40
C TRP A 49 -8.64 1.42 -2.67
N MET A 50 -9.33 0.89 -1.63
CA MET A 50 -10.67 0.33 -1.75
C MET A 50 -11.67 1.43 -2.10
N PRO A 51 -12.40 1.29 -3.24
CA PRO A 51 -13.34 2.33 -3.67
C PRO A 51 -14.74 2.17 -3.04
N ASP A 52 -14.93 1.21 -2.13
CA ASP A 52 -16.21 1.03 -1.44
C ASP A 52 -16.64 2.30 -0.72
N PRO A 53 -17.88 2.78 -0.95
CA PRO A 53 -18.36 4.02 -0.35
C PRO A 53 -18.32 4.04 1.18
N LYS A 54 -18.67 2.92 1.83
CA LYS A 54 -18.68 2.84 3.30
C LYS A 54 -17.28 2.95 3.87
N SER A 55 -16.29 2.26 3.26
CA SER A 55 -14.88 2.34 3.68
C SER A 55 -14.35 3.78 3.58
N ARG A 56 -14.61 4.47 2.46
CA ARG A 56 -14.22 5.87 2.27
C ARG A 56 -14.90 6.82 3.25
N ASP A 57 -16.20 6.64 3.51
CA ASP A 57 -16.97 7.44 4.48
C ASP A 57 -16.42 7.27 5.91
N ILE A 58 -16.05 6.04 6.31
CA ILE A 58 -15.41 5.75 7.59
C ILE A 58 -14.09 6.52 7.72
N ILE A 59 -13.22 6.44 6.71
CA ILE A 59 -11.93 7.13 6.69
C ILE A 59 -12.14 8.65 6.82
N GLY A 60 -13.05 9.23 6.03
CA GLY A 60 -13.35 10.67 6.09
C GLY A 60 -13.87 11.11 7.47
N LYS A 61 -14.78 10.33 8.08
CA LYS A 61 -15.29 10.61 9.43
C LYS A 61 -14.22 10.47 10.52
N ALA A 62 -13.33 9.49 10.37
CA ALA A 62 -12.24 9.27 11.32
C ALA A 62 -11.23 10.44 11.29
N MET A 63 -10.92 10.97 10.09
CA MET A 63 -9.97 12.07 9.90
C MET A 63 -10.58 13.46 10.18
N LYS A 64 -11.89 13.57 10.36
CA LYS A 64 -12.56 14.86 10.55
C LYS A 64 -11.95 15.66 11.70
N GLY A 65 -11.48 16.87 11.39
CA GLY A 65 -10.82 17.77 12.35
C GLY A 65 -9.34 17.44 12.63
N ASN A 66 -8.77 16.43 11.95
CA ASN A 66 -7.38 16.00 12.06
C ASN A 66 -6.81 15.51 10.70
N ARG A 67 -7.34 16.01 9.57
CA ARG A 67 -6.92 15.59 8.23
C ARG A 67 -5.41 15.77 8.02
N GLU A 68 -4.86 16.83 8.54
CA GLU A 68 -3.44 17.20 8.46
C GLU A 68 -2.49 16.24 9.21
N LYS A 69 -3.01 15.39 10.07
CA LYS A 69 -2.22 14.35 10.76
C LYS A 69 -2.03 13.09 9.95
N TRP A 70 -2.69 13.00 8.78
CA TRP A 70 -2.67 11.81 7.96
C TRP A 70 -2.08 12.10 6.58
N TYR A 71 -1.14 11.27 6.16
CA TYR A 71 -0.74 11.13 4.77
C TYR A 71 -1.62 10.07 4.10
N VAL A 72 -2.38 10.46 3.10
CA VAL A 72 -3.35 9.59 2.43
C VAL A 72 -2.82 9.17 1.06
N GLN A 73 -2.75 7.86 0.83
CA GLN A 73 -2.56 7.25 -0.48
C GLN A 73 -3.93 7.03 -1.10
N GLY A 74 -4.31 7.86 -2.08
CA GLY A 74 -5.59 7.77 -2.79
C GLY A 74 -5.38 7.30 -4.23
N HIS A 75 -6.19 6.34 -4.71
CA HIS A 75 -5.90 5.59 -5.93
C HIS A 75 -6.71 6.05 -7.14
N PHE A 76 -6.02 6.42 -8.22
CA PHE A 76 -6.60 6.61 -9.56
C PHE A 76 -6.76 5.26 -10.26
N GLY A 77 -7.95 5.02 -10.79
CA GLY A 77 -8.25 3.76 -11.50
C GLY A 77 -8.77 2.63 -10.61
N SER A 78 -8.94 2.89 -9.32
CA SER A 78 -9.75 2.05 -8.42
C SER A 78 -11.14 2.65 -8.34
N THR A 79 -12.14 1.96 -8.87
CA THR A 79 -13.51 2.47 -9.03
C THR A 79 -14.55 1.51 -8.46
N TRP A 80 -15.69 2.06 -8.01
CA TRP A 80 -16.83 1.29 -7.55
C TRP A 80 -17.92 1.28 -8.62
N GLN A 81 -18.20 0.12 -9.19
CA GLN A 81 -19.16 -0.02 -10.27
C GLN A 81 -20.11 -1.19 -9.98
N ASN A 82 -21.41 -0.95 -10.07
CA ASN A 82 -22.43 -1.98 -9.84
C ASN A 82 -22.28 -2.73 -8.51
N GLY A 83 -21.85 -2.03 -7.44
CA GLY A 83 -21.69 -2.62 -6.12
C GLY A 83 -20.40 -3.43 -5.92
N GLN A 84 -19.41 -3.25 -6.78
CA GLN A 84 -18.13 -3.96 -6.67
C GLN A 84 -16.94 -3.12 -7.13
N TYR A 85 -15.76 -3.49 -6.69
CA TYR A 85 -14.50 -2.94 -7.16
C TYR A 85 -14.25 -3.28 -8.64
N VAL A 86 -13.87 -2.27 -9.42
CA VAL A 86 -13.44 -2.42 -10.81
C VAL A 86 -12.18 -1.58 -11.04
N ARG A 87 -11.08 -2.25 -11.45
CA ARG A 87 -9.89 -1.56 -11.94
C ARG A 87 -10.14 -1.08 -13.38
N THR A 88 -9.88 0.20 -13.66
CA THR A 88 -10.04 0.76 -15.02
C THR A 88 -9.10 1.93 -15.27
N ARG A 89 -8.79 2.18 -16.57
CA ARG A 89 -8.13 3.39 -17.07
C ARG A 89 -9.09 4.29 -17.84
N ASP A 90 -10.35 3.88 -18.00
CA ASP A 90 -11.36 4.66 -18.70
C ASP A 90 -11.73 5.92 -17.89
N MET A 91 -11.47 7.08 -18.48
CA MET A 91 -11.67 8.38 -17.86
C MET A 91 -13.13 8.69 -17.52
N GLN A 92 -14.07 8.02 -18.19
CA GLN A 92 -15.50 8.11 -17.87
C GLN A 92 -15.77 7.65 -16.42
N TYR A 93 -15.01 6.66 -15.92
CA TYR A 93 -15.15 6.14 -14.57
C TYR A 93 -14.10 6.69 -13.61
N VAL A 94 -12.87 6.95 -14.11
CA VAL A 94 -11.75 7.39 -13.24
C VAL A 94 -12.01 8.76 -12.62
N LYS A 95 -12.46 9.74 -13.41
CA LYS A 95 -12.72 11.10 -12.91
C LYS A 95 -13.78 11.12 -11.81
N PRO A 96 -15.00 10.57 -12.04
CA PRO A 96 -16.02 10.55 -11.00
C PRO A 96 -15.59 9.78 -9.75
N ALA A 97 -14.83 8.68 -9.91
CA ALA A 97 -14.35 7.90 -8.77
C ALA A 97 -13.32 8.65 -7.91
N PHE A 98 -12.49 9.51 -8.53
CA PHE A 98 -11.55 10.35 -7.79
C PHE A 98 -12.26 11.53 -7.12
N GLU A 99 -13.24 12.14 -7.76
CA GLU A 99 -14.10 13.17 -7.15
C GLU A 99 -14.91 12.61 -5.98
N ASP A 100 -15.43 11.37 -6.09
CA ASP A 100 -16.09 10.64 -4.99
C ASP A 100 -15.13 10.38 -3.83
N LEU A 101 -13.87 10.00 -4.11
CA LEU A 101 -12.84 9.83 -3.09
C LEU A 101 -12.66 11.11 -2.26
N LEU A 102 -12.43 12.25 -2.90
CA LEU A 102 -12.26 13.54 -2.21
C LEU A 102 -13.49 13.91 -1.38
N THR A 103 -14.68 13.74 -1.98
CA THR A 103 -15.96 14.07 -1.33
C THR A 103 -16.17 13.22 -0.06
N ARG A 104 -15.96 11.91 -0.13
CA ARG A 104 -16.16 10.99 1.01
C ARG A 104 -15.10 11.15 2.09
N LEU A 105 -13.86 11.42 1.69
CA LEU A 105 -12.79 11.74 2.62
C LEU A 105 -12.93 13.15 3.24
N GLN A 106 -13.89 13.96 2.77
CA GLN A 106 -14.14 15.33 3.23
C GLN A 106 -12.87 16.20 3.16
N THR A 107 -12.14 16.11 2.04
CA THR A 107 -10.89 16.82 1.79
C THR A 107 -10.82 17.33 0.36
N ASP A 108 -10.05 18.37 0.12
CA ASP A 108 -9.80 18.94 -1.20
C ASP A 108 -8.45 18.50 -1.80
N TYR A 109 -7.68 17.70 -1.05
CA TYR A 109 -6.39 17.17 -1.51
C TYR A 109 -6.13 15.76 -1.02
N ILE A 110 -5.24 15.07 -1.75
CA ILE A 110 -4.62 13.79 -1.37
C ILE A 110 -3.11 13.96 -1.34
N ASP A 111 -2.45 13.45 -0.32
CA ASP A 111 -0.98 13.59 -0.19
C ASP A 111 -0.26 12.83 -1.31
N ILE A 112 -0.71 11.62 -1.61
CA ILE A 112 -0.10 10.76 -2.64
C ILE A 112 -1.19 10.20 -3.56
N GLY A 113 -1.21 10.69 -4.81
CA GLY A 113 -2.06 10.15 -5.87
C GLY A 113 -1.43 8.90 -6.47
N MET A 114 -2.04 7.74 -6.23
CA MET A 114 -1.52 6.44 -6.63
C MET A 114 -2.04 6.02 -8.01
N ILE A 115 -1.15 5.70 -8.96
CA ILE A 115 -1.51 4.98 -10.18
C ILE A 115 -1.77 3.54 -9.77
N HIS A 116 -3.05 3.14 -9.80
CA HIS A 116 -3.50 1.89 -9.19
C HIS A 116 -3.15 0.66 -10.02
N TYR A 117 -2.50 -0.32 -9.41
CA TYR A 117 -2.33 -1.70 -9.87
C TYR A 117 -1.75 -1.80 -11.29
N VAL A 118 -0.44 -1.59 -11.44
CA VAL A 118 0.29 -1.69 -12.72
C VAL A 118 1.24 -2.87 -12.62
N ASP A 119 0.86 -4.03 -13.16
CA ASP A 119 1.60 -5.29 -13.01
C ASP A 119 2.14 -5.86 -14.33
N THR A 120 1.87 -5.19 -15.47
CA THR A 120 2.41 -5.62 -16.75
C THR A 120 3.11 -4.49 -17.49
N VAL A 121 4.12 -4.85 -18.30
CA VAL A 121 4.84 -3.88 -19.14
C VAL A 121 3.89 -3.24 -20.15
N GLU A 122 2.91 -3.99 -20.64
CA GLU A 122 1.88 -3.51 -21.57
C GLU A 122 1.01 -2.42 -20.91
N ASP A 123 0.56 -2.64 -19.67
CA ASP A 123 -0.22 -1.63 -18.92
C ASP A 123 0.64 -0.39 -18.65
N TRP A 124 1.89 -0.55 -18.20
CA TRP A 124 2.82 0.55 -18.01
C TRP A 124 3.03 1.36 -19.30
N ASN A 125 3.24 0.70 -20.42
CA ASN A 125 3.43 1.37 -21.71
C ASN A 125 2.14 2.07 -22.18
N SER A 126 0.97 1.49 -21.92
CA SER A 126 -0.32 2.09 -22.27
C SER A 126 -0.64 3.36 -21.49
N LEU A 127 -0.01 3.57 -20.33
CA LEU A 127 -0.15 4.80 -19.55
C LEU A 127 0.55 5.99 -20.21
N GLN A 128 1.65 5.73 -20.94
CA GLN A 128 2.42 6.78 -21.58
C GLN A 128 1.54 7.52 -22.62
N ASP A 129 1.53 8.84 -22.59
CA ASP A 129 0.70 9.72 -23.44
C ASP A 129 -0.83 9.52 -23.30
N SER A 130 -1.32 8.68 -22.38
CA SER A 130 -2.73 8.45 -22.15
C SER A 130 -3.42 9.65 -21.49
N ASP A 131 -4.74 9.76 -21.71
CA ASP A 131 -5.55 10.77 -21.01
C ASP A 131 -5.63 10.49 -19.50
N PHE A 132 -5.42 9.24 -19.08
CA PHE A 132 -5.31 8.87 -17.66
C PHE A 132 -4.08 9.52 -17.03
N LEU A 133 -2.89 9.36 -17.62
CA LEU A 133 -1.68 9.95 -17.07
C LEU A 133 -1.71 11.49 -17.12
N LYS A 134 -2.23 12.08 -18.22
CA LYS A 134 -2.43 13.53 -18.31
C LYS A 134 -3.30 14.05 -17.17
N TYR A 135 -4.37 13.31 -16.81
CA TYR A 135 -5.23 13.69 -15.70
C TYR A 135 -4.52 13.62 -14.35
N VAL A 136 -3.73 12.56 -14.10
CA VAL A 136 -2.93 12.46 -12.86
C VAL A 136 -1.96 13.64 -12.75
N LEU A 137 -1.28 14.00 -13.84
CA LEU A 137 -0.35 15.14 -13.88
C LEU A 137 -1.08 16.48 -13.66
N ASP A 138 -2.25 16.67 -14.28
CA ASP A 138 -3.10 17.85 -14.08
C ASP A 138 -3.55 18.00 -12.62
N MET A 139 -3.91 16.89 -11.95
CA MET A 139 -4.25 16.92 -10.52
C MET A 139 -3.05 17.30 -9.66
N LYS A 140 -1.85 16.89 -10.02
CA LYS A 140 -0.62 17.31 -9.33
C LYS A 140 -0.32 18.79 -9.57
N GLU A 141 -0.42 19.28 -10.80
CA GLU A 141 -0.21 20.68 -11.12
C GLU A 141 -1.19 21.61 -10.39
N LYS A 142 -2.44 21.17 -10.23
CA LYS A 142 -3.49 21.88 -9.49
C LYS A 142 -3.35 21.78 -7.95
N GLY A 143 -2.40 20.98 -7.44
CA GLY A 143 -2.23 20.75 -6.02
C GLY A 143 -3.32 19.87 -5.38
N VAL A 144 -4.15 19.21 -6.18
CA VAL A 144 -5.16 18.26 -5.68
C VAL A 144 -4.51 16.97 -5.21
N ILE A 145 -3.39 16.58 -5.82
CA ILE A 145 -2.46 15.62 -5.24
C ILE A 145 -1.08 16.27 -5.08
N HIS A 146 -0.36 15.91 -4.02
CA HIS A 146 0.96 16.50 -3.77
C HIS A 146 2.08 15.68 -4.40
N HIS A 147 1.97 14.34 -4.37
CA HIS A 147 2.96 13.41 -4.89
C HIS A 147 2.30 12.37 -5.79
N ILE A 148 3.09 11.78 -6.70
CA ILE A 148 2.65 10.67 -7.54
C ILE A 148 3.31 9.39 -7.04
N GLY A 149 2.48 8.40 -6.74
CA GLY A 149 2.90 7.04 -6.45
C GLY A 149 2.33 6.03 -7.45
N MET A 150 2.78 4.79 -7.34
CA MET A 150 2.22 3.68 -8.10
C MET A 150 2.10 2.45 -7.20
N SER A 151 1.06 1.65 -7.39
CA SER A 151 0.97 0.32 -6.77
C SER A 151 1.24 -0.77 -7.79
N SER A 152 2.07 -1.74 -7.41
CA SER A 152 2.43 -2.89 -8.24
C SER A 152 2.82 -4.09 -7.39
N HIS A 153 2.70 -5.28 -7.99
CA HIS A 153 3.20 -6.54 -7.44
C HIS A 153 4.38 -7.08 -8.25
N ASP A 154 4.62 -6.54 -9.44
CA ASP A 154 5.67 -7.01 -10.34
C ASP A 154 6.94 -6.15 -10.22
N PRO A 155 8.11 -6.77 -9.91
CA PRO A 155 9.35 -6.03 -9.72
C PRO A 155 9.91 -5.43 -11.02
N LYS A 156 9.66 -6.03 -12.19
CA LYS A 156 10.16 -5.50 -13.48
C LYS A 156 9.42 -4.24 -13.87
N VAL A 157 8.09 -4.25 -13.74
CA VAL A 157 7.26 -3.08 -14.03
C VAL A 157 7.56 -1.95 -13.04
N SER A 158 7.70 -2.30 -11.76
CA SER A 158 8.09 -1.34 -10.73
C SER A 158 9.44 -0.69 -11.04
N ALA A 159 10.43 -1.47 -11.50
CA ALA A 159 11.74 -0.92 -11.89
C ALA A 159 11.65 0.03 -13.10
N LEU A 160 10.76 -0.23 -14.08
CA LEU A 160 10.51 0.71 -15.17
C LEU A 160 9.93 2.03 -14.64
N ALA A 161 8.95 1.96 -13.74
CA ALA A 161 8.33 3.13 -13.15
C ALA A 161 9.33 3.97 -12.32
N VAL A 162 10.17 3.33 -11.52
CA VAL A 162 11.25 4.00 -10.75
C VAL A 162 12.21 4.73 -11.68
N LYS A 163 12.71 4.05 -12.72
CA LYS A 163 13.67 4.61 -13.68
C LYS A 163 13.10 5.75 -14.54
N SER A 164 11.79 5.77 -14.76
CA SER A 164 11.14 6.83 -15.54
C SER A 164 11.20 8.21 -14.87
N GLY A 165 11.37 8.24 -13.53
CA GLY A 165 11.30 9.46 -12.75
C GLY A 165 9.89 10.00 -12.49
N LEU A 166 8.84 9.35 -13.03
CA LEU A 166 7.44 9.74 -12.86
C LEU A 166 6.96 9.61 -11.42
N ILE A 167 7.31 8.50 -10.76
CA ILE A 167 6.84 8.20 -9.41
C ILE A 167 7.82 8.65 -8.33
N GLU A 168 7.29 9.08 -7.21
CA GLU A 168 8.04 9.54 -6.04
C GLU A 168 8.04 8.49 -4.92
N MET A 169 7.05 7.59 -4.95
CA MET A 169 6.95 6.45 -4.05
C MET A 169 6.30 5.25 -4.75
N LEU A 170 6.52 4.07 -4.19
CA LEU A 170 6.01 2.79 -4.66
C LEU A 170 5.28 2.08 -3.53
N LEU A 171 4.04 1.67 -3.75
CA LEU A 171 3.32 0.71 -2.90
C LEU A 171 3.57 -0.69 -3.46
N PHE A 172 4.31 -1.50 -2.72
CA PHE A 172 4.77 -2.80 -3.20
C PHE A 172 4.48 -3.93 -2.19
N SER A 173 4.22 -5.12 -2.70
CA SER A 173 4.00 -6.30 -1.87
C SER A 173 5.34 -6.84 -1.36
N VAL A 174 5.63 -6.68 -0.06
CA VAL A 174 6.89 -7.13 0.57
C VAL A 174 6.59 -8.04 1.74
N ASN A 175 6.98 -9.29 1.63
CA ASN A 175 6.99 -10.26 2.72
C ASN A 175 7.94 -11.42 2.35
N PRO A 176 8.37 -12.25 3.29
CA PRO A 176 9.34 -13.31 3.00
C PRO A 176 8.86 -14.34 1.99
N ALA A 177 7.54 -14.59 1.88
CA ALA A 177 7.00 -15.54 0.91
C ALA A 177 7.07 -14.97 -0.53
N PHE A 178 6.60 -13.74 -0.73
CA PHE A 178 6.59 -13.10 -2.04
C PHE A 178 7.99 -12.78 -2.55
N ASP A 179 8.90 -12.42 -1.66
CA ASP A 179 10.27 -12.08 -2.03
C ASP A 179 11.09 -13.26 -2.57
N MET A 180 10.61 -14.49 -2.39
CA MET A 180 11.24 -15.68 -2.98
C MET A 180 10.77 -16.01 -4.38
N LEU A 181 9.78 -15.27 -4.92
CA LEU A 181 9.19 -15.53 -6.22
C LEU A 181 9.77 -14.65 -7.33
N PRO A 182 9.94 -15.22 -8.54
CA PRO A 182 10.27 -14.44 -9.72
C PRO A 182 9.13 -13.50 -10.13
N SER A 183 9.45 -12.49 -10.95
CA SER A 183 8.42 -11.66 -11.59
C SER A 183 7.51 -12.49 -12.50
N GLY A 184 6.27 -12.04 -12.65
CA GLY A 184 5.26 -12.72 -13.47
C GLY A 184 4.64 -13.96 -12.85
N GLN A 185 5.04 -14.34 -11.62
CA GLN A 185 4.34 -15.37 -10.86
C GLN A 185 3.01 -14.82 -10.37
N ASP A 186 1.94 -15.59 -10.52
CA ASP A 186 0.64 -15.21 -9.95
C ASP A 186 0.69 -15.28 -8.42
N LEU A 187 0.51 -14.13 -7.77
CA LEU A 187 0.44 -14.07 -6.31
C LEU A 187 -0.79 -14.79 -5.75
N GLY A 188 -1.83 -15.00 -6.57
CA GLY A 188 -2.99 -15.79 -6.21
C GLY A 188 -2.63 -17.25 -5.95
N GLU A 189 -1.76 -17.84 -6.78
CA GLU A 189 -1.28 -19.21 -6.59
C GLU A 189 -0.58 -19.39 -5.24
N LEU A 190 0.21 -18.40 -4.82
CA LEU A 190 0.82 -18.38 -3.49
C LEU A 190 -0.18 -18.35 -2.34
N LEU A 191 -1.36 -17.84 -2.62
CA LEU A 191 -2.44 -17.74 -1.66
C LEU A 191 -3.37 -18.95 -1.69
N GLU A 192 -3.14 -19.93 -2.55
CA GLU A 192 -3.88 -21.18 -2.58
C GLU A 192 -3.56 -22.08 -1.40
N GLU A 193 -4.56 -22.80 -0.92
CA GLU A 193 -4.39 -23.73 0.19
C GLU A 193 -3.49 -24.89 -0.26
N GLY A 194 -2.42 -25.16 0.51
CA GLY A 194 -1.47 -26.22 0.20
C GLY A 194 -0.29 -25.82 -0.70
N PHE A 195 -0.15 -24.53 -1.05
CA PHE A 195 1.07 -24.07 -1.73
C PHE A 195 2.30 -24.24 -0.81
N HIS A 196 3.31 -24.90 -1.33
CA HIS A 196 4.63 -25.06 -0.68
C HIS A 196 5.73 -24.77 -1.67
N TYR A 197 6.87 -24.30 -1.21
CA TYR A 197 8.07 -24.20 -2.04
C TYR A 197 8.70 -25.60 -2.25
N ASP A 198 8.72 -26.08 -3.48
CA ASP A 198 9.30 -27.37 -3.85
C ASP A 198 10.84 -27.39 -3.80
N SER A 199 11.47 -26.23 -3.92
CA SER A 199 12.91 -26.03 -3.80
C SER A 199 13.26 -25.42 -2.46
N GLY A 200 14.36 -25.83 -1.86
CA GLY A 200 14.86 -25.23 -0.61
C GLY A 200 14.89 -23.71 -0.69
N LEU A 201 14.66 -23.05 0.43
CA LEU A 201 14.58 -21.61 0.55
C LEU A 201 15.86 -20.95 0.03
N ALA A 202 15.83 -20.44 -1.19
CA ALA A 202 16.99 -19.88 -1.91
C ALA A 202 17.31 -18.42 -1.56
N GLY A 203 16.50 -17.81 -0.69
CA GLY A 203 16.61 -16.41 -0.33
C GLY A 203 15.76 -15.51 -1.25
N ILE A 204 15.97 -14.19 -1.17
CA ILE A 204 15.21 -13.20 -1.93
C ILE A 204 15.54 -13.33 -3.42
N ASN A 205 14.51 -13.36 -4.27
CA ASN A 205 14.70 -13.31 -5.72
C ASN A 205 15.47 -12.06 -6.15
N THR A 206 16.41 -12.22 -7.07
CA THR A 206 17.31 -11.14 -7.48
C THR A 206 16.57 -9.92 -8.05
N GLU A 207 15.49 -10.13 -8.83
CA GLU A 207 14.69 -9.01 -9.39
C GLU A 207 14.06 -8.17 -8.29
N ARG A 208 13.61 -8.78 -7.20
CA ARG A 208 13.03 -8.07 -6.06
C ARG A 208 14.10 -7.37 -5.23
N ALA A 209 15.22 -8.05 -4.96
CA ALA A 209 16.37 -7.47 -4.27
C ALA A 209 16.96 -6.26 -5.03
N ASP A 210 17.03 -6.35 -6.35
CA ASP A 210 17.52 -5.26 -7.20
C ASP A 210 16.51 -4.10 -7.27
N LEU A 211 15.20 -4.37 -7.25
CA LEU A 211 14.17 -3.33 -7.14
C LEU A 211 14.34 -2.52 -5.85
N TYR A 212 14.56 -3.16 -4.70
CA TYR A 212 14.73 -2.46 -3.42
C TYR A 212 15.95 -1.51 -3.46
N LYS A 213 17.09 -1.97 -3.98
CA LYS A 213 18.29 -1.15 -4.16
C LYS A 213 18.04 -0.01 -5.13
N LEU A 214 17.33 -0.28 -6.23
CA LEU A 214 16.97 0.73 -7.22
C LEU A 214 16.09 1.83 -6.61
N CYS A 215 15.10 1.47 -5.79
CA CYS A 215 14.27 2.44 -5.08
C CYS A 215 15.12 3.33 -4.16
N GLU A 216 16.06 2.75 -3.42
CA GLU A 216 17.00 3.50 -2.58
C GLU A 216 17.90 4.44 -3.42
N GLU A 217 18.47 3.94 -4.53
CA GLU A 217 19.32 4.71 -5.44
C GLU A 217 18.58 5.91 -6.05
N TYR A 218 17.33 5.72 -6.48
CA TYR A 218 16.50 6.77 -7.08
C TYR A 218 15.72 7.60 -6.05
N ASN A 219 15.95 7.32 -4.77
CA ASN A 219 15.21 7.95 -3.65
C ASN A 219 13.69 7.85 -3.82
N VAL A 220 13.19 6.71 -4.29
CA VAL A 220 11.77 6.36 -4.35
C VAL A 220 11.42 5.58 -3.08
N GLY A 221 10.57 6.16 -2.22
CA GLY A 221 10.19 5.52 -0.97
C GLY A 221 9.24 4.35 -1.22
N ILE A 222 9.33 3.30 -0.41
CA ILE A 222 8.41 2.16 -0.49
C ILE A 222 7.49 2.15 0.71
N THR A 223 6.17 2.07 0.47
CA THR A 223 5.19 1.59 1.45
C THR A 223 4.83 0.14 1.12
N VAL A 224 4.65 -0.67 2.16
CA VAL A 224 4.47 -2.11 1.99
C VAL A 224 3.01 -2.50 2.12
N MET A 225 2.47 -3.14 1.09
CA MET A 225 1.22 -3.89 1.14
C MET A 225 1.47 -5.39 1.30
N LYS A 226 0.47 -6.13 1.78
CA LYS A 226 0.51 -7.60 1.91
C LYS A 226 1.67 -8.11 2.78
N GLY A 227 2.14 -7.32 3.74
CA GLY A 227 3.25 -7.70 4.64
C GLY A 227 3.05 -9.02 5.39
N PHE A 228 1.79 -9.42 5.58
CA PHE A 228 1.39 -10.65 6.28
C PHE A 228 0.88 -11.74 5.31
N ALA A 229 0.98 -11.55 3.99
CA ALA A 229 0.44 -12.46 2.97
C ALA A 229 -1.03 -12.86 3.23
N GLY A 230 -1.89 -11.89 3.59
CA GLY A 230 -3.29 -12.14 3.94
C GLY A 230 -3.47 -12.97 5.23
N GLY A 231 -2.52 -12.87 6.16
CA GLY A 231 -2.53 -13.62 7.43
C GLY A 231 -2.02 -15.06 7.32
N ARG A 232 -1.62 -15.53 6.12
CA ARG A 232 -1.14 -16.91 5.93
C ARG A 232 0.17 -17.17 6.68
N LEU A 233 1.02 -16.18 6.80
CA LEU A 233 2.30 -16.31 7.49
C LEU A 233 2.14 -16.58 8.99
N PHE A 234 0.96 -16.34 9.57
CA PHE A 234 0.67 -16.60 10.98
C PHE A 234 0.15 -18.01 11.28
N ASP A 235 -0.05 -18.82 10.25
CA ASP A 235 -0.58 -20.18 10.36
C ASP A 235 0.47 -21.17 9.81
N GLU A 236 0.95 -22.10 10.65
CA GLU A 236 1.97 -23.11 10.30
C GLU A 236 1.56 -23.94 9.08
N LYS A 237 0.26 -24.26 8.95
CA LYS A 237 -0.26 -25.09 7.86
C LYS A 237 -0.41 -24.32 6.54
N ARG A 238 -0.62 -23.00 6.62
CA ARG A 238 -0.83 -22.11 5.48
C ARG A 238 0.45 -21.37 5.06
N SER A 239 1.40 -21.26 5.97
CA SER A 239 2.70 -20.65 5.69
C SER A 239 3.49 -21.56 4.72
N PRO A 240 4.05 -21.02 3.62
CA PRO A 240 4.85 -21.80 2.69
C PRO A 240 6.16 -22.31 3.30
N PHE A 241 6.50 -21.88 4.50
CA PHE A 241 7.70 -22.25 5.23
C PHE A 241 7.49 -23.44 6.17
N GLY A 242 6.25 -23.92 6.35
CA GLY A 242 5.91 -24.95 7.33
C GLY A 242 6.08 -24.51 8.79
N VAL A 243 6.17 -23.19 9.03
CA VAL A 243 6.21 -22.58 10.37
C VAL A 243 5.37 -21.30 10.35
N ALA A 244 4.74 -20.98 11.49
CA ALA A 244 4.08 -19.69 11.69
C ALA A 244 5.13 -18.61 12.02
N LEU A 245 4.97 -17.44 11.40
CA LEU A 245 5.70 -16.23 11.78
C LEU A 245 4.84 -15.37 12.70
N THR A 246 5.47 -14.53 13.50
CA THR A 246 4.77 -13.52 14.28
C THR A 246 4.57 -12.24 13.47
N PRO A 247 3.56 -11.38 13.79
CA PRO A 247 3.42 -10.06 13.17
C PRO A 247 4.72 -9.25 13.26
N MET A 248 5.40 -9.29 14.39
CA MET A 248 6.67 -8.61 14.64
C MET A 248 7.78 -9.04 13.66
N GLN A 249 7.89 -10.35 13.38
CA GLN A 249 8.87 -10.88 12.43
C GLN A 249 8.57 -10.41 11.00
N CYS A 250 7.29 -10.37 10.60
CA CYS A 250 6.88 -9.89 9.29
C CYS A 250 7.12 -8.38 9.13
N ILE A 251 6.83 -7.58 10.16
CA ILE A 251 7.10 -6.14 10.21
C ILE A 251 8.60 -5.89 10.08
N HIS A 252 9.41 -6.58 10.89
CA HIS A 252 10.86 -6.46 10.84
C HIS A 252 11.42 -6.82 9.47
N TYR A 253 10.95 -7.92 8.89
CA TYR A 253 11.36 -8.31 7.55
C TYR A 253 11.12 -7.19 6.54
N ALA A 254 9.92 -6.62 6.51
CA ALA A 254 9.54 -5.57 5.58
C ALA A 254 10.37 -4.30 5.80
N LEU A 255 10.44 -3.79 7.03
CA LEU A 255 11.09 -2.52 7.36
C LEU A 255 12.62 -2.54 7.23
N THR A 256 13.23 -3.72 7.13
CA THR A 256 14.68 -3.90 6.87
C THR A 256 15.04 -4.02 5.39
N ARG A 257 14.06 -3.95 4.46
CA ARG A 257 14.35 -3.89 3.03
C ARG A 257 14.76 -2.47 2.64
N PRO A 258 15.76 -2.33 1.72
CA PRO A 258 16.19 -1.01 1.23
C PRO A 258 15.01 -0.21 0.67
N GLY A 259 14.96 1.09 0.93
CA GLY A 259 13.92 2.00 0.44
C GLY A 259 12.57 1.90 1.18
N VAL A 260 12.35 0.92 2.06
CA VAL A 260 11.08 0.78 2.79
C VAL A 260 10.99 1.79 3.93
N ALA A 261 9.93 2.59 3.89
CA ALA A 261 9.63 3.60 4.91
C ALA A 261 8.48 3.18 5.85
N SER A 262 7.48 2.46 5.35
CA SER A 262 6.31 2.09 6.16
C SER A 262 5.71 0.76 5.70
N ILE A 263 5.17 -0.01 6.65
CA ILE A 263 4.35 -1.19 6.38
C ILE A 263 2.89 -0.88 6.75
N LEU A 264 1.98 -1.08 5.77
CA LEU A 264 0.55 -0.81 5.93
C LEU A 264 -0.15 -2.05 6.46
N CYS A 265 -0.43 -2.07 7.75
CA CYS A 265 -1.09 -3.17 8.42
C CYS A 265 -2.61 -2.98 8.40
N GLY A 266 -3.36 -4.05 8.15
CA GLY A 266 -4.79 -4.11 8.43
C GLY A 266 -5.03 -4.45 9.89
N TYR A 267 -6.06 -3.84 10.48
CA TYR A 267 -6.40 -4.01 11.88
C TYR A 267 -7.89 -4.29 12.05
N ASP A 268 -8.22 -5.24 12.91
CA ASP A 268 -9.58 -5.53 13.37
C ASP A 268 -9.80 -5.00 14.78
N THR A 269 -8.75 -4.87 15.60
CA THR A 269 -8.85 -4.46 17.01
C THR A 269 -7.73 -3.49 17.42
N LYS A 270 -7.96 -2.78 18.54
CA LYS A 270 -6.97 -1.87 19.17
C LYS A 270 -5.73 -2.63 19.67
N GLU A 271 -5.90 -3.87 20.10
CA GLU A 271 -4.80 -4.73 20.55
C GLU A 271 -3.83 -5.06 19.40
N GLN A 272 -4.34 -5.27 18.18
CA GLN A 272 -3.50 -5.45 16.99
C GLN A 272 -2.72 -4.18 16.63
N VAL A 273 -3.31 -2.99 16.83
CA VAL A 273 -2.60 -1.72 16.70
C VAL A 273 -1.47 -1.64 17.73
N ASP A 274 -1.75 -1.95 19.00
CA ASP A 274 -0.75 -1.93 20.07
C ASP A 274 0.39 -2.93 19.80
N GLU A 275 0.07 -4.13 19.30
CA GLU A 275 1.06 -5.13 18.94
C GLU A 275 1.98 -4.64 17.81
N ALA A 276 1.41 -4.04 16.76
CA ALA A 276 2.20 -3.52 15.64
C ALA A 276 3.09 -2.34 16.08
N VAL A 277 2.56 -1.40 16.86
CA VAL A 277 3.28 -0.23 17.36
C VAL A 277 4.40 -0.63 18.35
N ALA A 278 4.24 -1.74 19.08
CA ALA A 278 5.26 -2.25 19.97
C ALA A 278 6.58 -2.61 19.25
N TYR A 279 6.59 -2.69 17.92
CA TYR A 279 7.80 -2.88 17.11
C TYR A 279 8.85 -1.77 17.35
N GLU A 280 8.43 -0.56 17.69
CA GLU A 280 9.36 0.54 18.00
C GLU A 280 10.35 0.18 19.14
N ASN A 281 9.90 -0.66 20.08
CA ASN A 281 10.71 -1.09 21.23
C ASN A 281 11.47 -2.41 20.95
N ALA A 282 11.18 -3.07 19.85
CA ALA A 282 11.81 -4.34 19.47
C ALA A 282 13.13 -4.14 18.67
N SER A 283 13.40 -2.91 18.23
CA SER A 283 14.58 -2.55 17.42
C SER A 283 15.78 -2.10 18.24
N GLU A 284 15.70 -2.13 19.56
CA GLU A 284 16.83 -1.94 20.48
C GLU A 284 17.37 -3.32 20.95
#